data_22c4310a1fff086bb5aa5315fa1ef7cb
#
_entry.id   22c4310a1fff086bb5aa5315fa1ef7cb
#
_cell.length_a   1.000
_cell.length_b   1.000
_cell.length_c   1.000
_cell.angle_alpha   90.00
_cell.angle_beta   90.00
_cell.angle_gamma   90.00
#
_symmetry.space_group_name_H-M   'P 1'
#
loop_
_entity.id
_entity.type
_entity.pdbx_description
1 polymer ?
#
loop_
_entity_poly.entity_id
_entity_poly.type
_entity_poly.pdbx_seq_one_letter_code
_entity_poly.pdbx_strand_id
1 'polypeptide(L)'
;AAEGVRLPSPAQLIPEQLPANDPQKAMVTAYDNAYKMKYKSEASTFGGYAYDALLLSVDAFKRAGSTDKAKVRDAIESTKGFVATSGTFNMSPDDHMGLNLSAFRMLEVKNGNWTIAK
;
A
#
# COMPACT_ATOMS: atom_id res chain seq x y z
N ALA A 1 -17.48 0.32 -22.36
CA ALA A 1 -18.69 0.19 -21.54
C ALA A 1 -18.52 0.73 -20.11
N ALA A 2 -17.29 0.90 -19.60
CA ALA A 2 -17.04 1.36 -18.22
C ALA A 2 -16.63 2.85 -18.14
N GLU A 3 -16.71 3.60 -19.22
CA GLU A 3 -16.35 5.02 -19.26
C GLU A 3 -17.13 5.83 -18.23
N GLY A 4 -16.46 6.65 -17.43
CA GLY A 4 -17.05 7.47 -16.37
C GLY A 4 -17.30 6.71 -15.04
N VAL A 5 -17.07 5.40 -14.97
CA VAL A 5 -17.18 4.64 -13.71
C VAL A 5 -16.13 5.13 -12.72
N ARG A 6 -16.53 5.37 -11.47
CA ARG A 6 -15.65 5.78 -10.38
C ARG A 6 -15.48 4.67 -9.36
N LEU A 7 -14.25 4.54 -8.85
CA LEU A 7 -13.85 3.52 -7.89
C LEU A 7 -12.85 4.10 -6.88
N PRO A 8 -13.07 3.95 -5.57
CA PRO A 8 -12.02 4.15 -4.59
C PRO A 8 -10.98 3.03 -4.72
N SER A 9 -9.72 3.39 -4.86
CA SER A 9 -8.63 2.45 -5.10
C SER A 9 -7.35 2.85 -4.37
N PRO A 10 -6.52 1.88 -3.95
CA PRO A 10 -5.20 2.19 -3.43
C PRO A 10 -4.30 2.79 -4.54
N ALA A 11 -3.26 3.48 -4.11
CA ALA A 11 -2.30 4.16 -5.00
C ALA A 11 -1.58 3.22 -5.98
N GLN A 12 -1.56 1.94 -5.71
CA GLN A 12 -0.89 0.90 -6.51
C GLN A 12 -1.36 0.81 -7.97
N LEU A 13 -2.62 1.19 -8.27
CA LEU A 13 -3.14 1.13 -9.64
C LEU A 13 -2.66 2.28 -10.53
N ILE A 14 -2.09 3.33 -9.94
CA ILE A 14 -1.78 4.55 -10.66
C ILE A 14 -0.42 5.16 -10.25
N PRO A 15 0.66 4.36 -10.17
CA PRO A 15 1.95 4.82 -9.64
C PRO A 15 2.49 6.04 -10.38
N GLU A 16 2.31 6.12 -11.70
CA GLU A 16 2.80 7.25 -12.52
C GLU A 16 2.03 8.54 -12.27
N GLN A 17 0.75 8.46 -11.88
CA GLN A 17 -0.13 9.61 -11.70
C GLN A 17 -0.02 10.24 -10.30
N LEU A 18 0.66 9.58 -9.36
CA LEU A 18 0.84 10.12 -8.02
C LEU A 18 1.69 11.40 -8.07
N PRO A 19 1.30 12.46 -7.33
CA PRO A 19 2.11 13.67 -7.18
C PRO A 19 3.52 13.35 -6.65
N ALA A 20 4.49 14.17 -6.99
CA ALA A 20 5.88 13.96 -6.56
C ALA A 20 6.04 14.00 -5.02
N ASN A 21 5.18 14.74 -4.34
CA ASN A 21 5.15 14.84 -2.87
C ASN A 21 4.23 13.83 -2.18
N ASP A 22 3.63 12.90 -2.92
CA ASP A 22 2.83 11.82 -2.33
C ASP A 22 3.75 10.87 -1.54
N PRO A 23 3.50 10.63 -0.24
CA PRO A 23 4.37 9.80 0.57
C PRO A 23 4.52 8.36 0.07
N GLN A 24 3.52 7.84 -0.65
CA GLN A 24 3.55 6.49 -1.19
C GLN A 24 4.26 6.40 -2.56
N LYS A 25 4.49 7.51 -3.25
CA LYS A 25 5.03 7.55 -4.63
C LYS A 25 6.26 6.66 -4.80
N ALA A 26 7.26 6.85 -3.93
CA ALA A 26 8.52 6.11 -4.03
C ALA A 26 8.31 4.59 -3.81
N MET A 27 7.55 4.23 -2.79
CA MET A 27 7.29 2.83 -2.43
C MET A 27 6.50 2.11 -3.53
N VAL A 28 5.41 2.70 -4.00
CA VAL A 28 4.55 2.11 -5.03
C VAL A 28 5.30 1.96 -6.36
N THR A 29 6.06 2.98 -6.76
CA THR A 29 6.89 2.93 -7.99
C THR A 29 7.96 1.86 -7.89
N ALA A 30 8.64 1.73 -6.76
CA ALA A 30 9.67 0.72 -6.56
C ALA A 30 9.09 -0.70 -6.62
N TYR A 31 7.93 -0.93 -5.97
CA TYR A 31 7.23 -2.21 -6.03
C TYR A 31 6.82 -2.58 -7.45
N ASP A 32 6.15 -1.66 -8.16
CA ASP A 32 5.69 -1.87 -9.53
C ASP A 32 6.83 -2.20 -10.49
N ASN A 33 7.91 -1.41 -10.45
CA ASN A 33 9.10 -1.65 -11.27
C ASN A 33 9.77 -2.99 -10.98
N ALA A 34 9.92 -3.35 -9.70
CA ALA A 34 10.51 -4.63 -9.31
C ALA A 34 9.65 -5.82 -9.78
N TYR A 35 8.33 -5.70 -9.65
CA TYR A 35 7.40 -6.71 -10.10
C TYR A 35 7.46 -6.91 -11.63
N LYS A 36 7.35 -5.81 -12.40
CA LYS A 36 7.44 -5.82 -13.86
C LYS A 36 8.76 -6.37 -14.36
N MET A 37 9.88 -6.01 -13.70
CA MET A 37 11.20 -6.51 -14.06
C MET A 37 11.28 -8.04 -13.88
N LYS A 38 10.76 -8.54 -12.76
CA LYS A 38 10.86 -9.96 -12.39
C LYS A 38 9.87 -10.84 -13.15
N TYR A 39 8.62 -10.42 -13.25
CA TYR A 39 7.53 -11.26 -13.74
C TYR A 39 7.08 -10.94 -15.17
N LYS A 40 7.56 -9.84 -15.75
CA LYS A 40 7.19 -9.35 -17.10
C LYS A 40 5.69 -9.14 -17.28
N SER A 41 4.99 -8.79 -16.19
CA SER A 41 3.55 -8.54 -16.13
C SER A 41 3.25 -7.38 -15.19
N GLU A 42 2.04 -6.83 -15.30
CA GLU A 42 1.56 -5.77 -14.40
C GLU A 42 1.40 -6.30 -12.98
N ALA A 43 1.76 -5.46 -12.00
CA ALA A 43 1.54 -5.77 -10.59
C ALA A 43 0.06 -5.70 -10.24
N SER A 44 -0.41 -6.64 -9.41
CA SER A 44 -1.77 -6.58 -8.86
C SER A 44 -1.78 -5.96 -7.46
N THR A 45 -2.93 -5.40 -7.07
CA THR A 45 -3.11 -4.87 -5.71
C THR A 45 -3.01 -5.97 -4.66
N PHE A 46 -3.45 -7.19 -4.96
CA PHE A 46 -3.32 -8.34 -4.06
C PHE A 46 -1.85 -8.70 -3.77
N GLY A 47 -1.00 -8.63 -4.80
CA GLY A 47 0.45 -8.80 -4.61
C GLY A 47 1.05 -7.73 -3.71
N GLY A 48 0.59 -6.47 -3.85
CA GLY A 48 1.00 -5.37 -2.98
C GLY A 48 0.61 -5.57 -1.53
N TYR A 49 -0.59 -6.08 -1.26
CA TYR A 49 -1.01 -6.39 0.13
C TYR A 49 -0.13 -7.46 0.78
N ALA A 50 0.22 -8.51 0.02
CA ALA A 50 1.14 -9.53 0.51
C ALA A 50 2.56 -8.97 0.75
N TYR A 51 3.01 -8.09 -0.12
CA TYR A 51 4.29 -7.39 0.02
C TYR A 51 4.31 -6.50 1.28
N ASP A 52 3.26 -5.71 1.51
CA ASP A 52 3.10 -4.87 2.69
C ASP A 52 3.09 -5.69 3.99
N ALA A 53 2.36 -6.82 3.99
CA ALA A 53 2.32 -7.72 5.15
C ALA A 53 3.71 -8.26 5.51
N LEU A 54 4.52 -8.61 4.50
CA LEU A 54 5.89 -9.05 4.70
C LEU A 54 6.76 -7.91 5.27
N LEU A 55 6.68 -6.71 4.70
CA LEU A 55 7.46 -5.56 5.15
C LEU A 55 7.11 -5.15 6.58
N LEU A 56 5.82 -5.10 6.92
CA LEU A 56 5.33 -4.84 8.28
C LEU A 56 5.84 -5.89 9.27
N SER A 57 5.82 -7.16 8.88
CA SER A 57 6.32 -8.25 9.71
C SER A 57 7.82 -8.10 9.96
N VAL A 58 8.61 -7.83 8.93
CA VAL A 58 10.07 -7.64 9.05
C VAL A 58 10.39 -6.44 9.94
N ASP A 59 9.67 -5.33 9.79
CA ASP A 59 9.83 -4.15 10.65
C ASP A 59 9.49 -4.48 12.11
N ALA A 60 8.37 -5.18 12.34
CA ALA A 60 7.96 -5.59 13.66
C ALA A 60 8.99 -6.53 14.34
N PHE A 61 9.53 -7.51 13.61
CA PHE A 61 10.62 -8.37 14.12
C PHE A 61 11.86 -7.57 14.52
N LYS A 62 12.25 -6.59 13.70
CA LYS A 62 13.39 -5.72 14.00
C LYS A 62 13.14 -4.89 15.26
N ARG A 63 11.95 -4.28 15.39
CA ARG A 63 11.59 -3.47 16.58
C ARG A 63 11.44 -4.32 17.83
N ALA A 64 10.87 -5.51 17.72
CA ALA A 64 10.74 -6.45 18.83
C ALA A 64 12.09 -7.04 19.30
N GLY A 65 13.09 -7.07 18.42
CA GLY A 65 14.39 -7.74 18.68
C GLY A 65 14.24 -9.22 19.01
N SER A 66 13.12 -9.85 18.59
CA SER A 66 12.72 -11.19 19.00
C SER A 66 11.74 -11.79 18.00
N THR A 67 11.65 -13.14 17.99
CA THR A 67 10.61 -13.89 17.30
C THR A 67 9.48 -14.37 18.24
N ASP A 68 9.53 -13.96 19.50
CA ASP A 68 8.45 -14.21 20.46
C ASP A 68 7.14 -13.58 19.98
N LYS A 69 6.08 -14.38 19.93
CA LYS A 69 4.81 -13.97 19.32
C LYS A 69 4.16 -12.78 20.00
N ALA A 70 4.26 -12.69 21.33
CA ALA A 70 3.67 -11.60 22.09
C ALA A 70 4.42 -10.29 21.81
N LYS A 71 5.75 -10.32 21.84
CA LYS A 71 6.59 -9.15 21.54
C LYS A 71 6.41 -8.65 20.10
N VAL A 72 6.28 -9.58 19.13
CA VAL A 72 6.05 -9.24 17.73
C VAL A 72 4.66 -8.63 17.54
N ARG A 73 3.62 -9.19 18.19
CA ARG A 73 2.28 -8.60 18.18
C ARG A 73 2.30 -7.17 18.73
N ASP A 74 2.90 -6.96 19.90
CA ASP A 74 2.99 -5.63 20.52
C ASP A 74 3.75 -4.64 19.61
N ALA A 75 4.79 -5.12 18.92
CA ALA A 75 5.50 -4.34 17.92
C ALA A 75 4.62 -3.99 16.70
N ILE A 76 3.78 -4.91 16.20
CA ILE A 76 2.83 -4.63 15.13
C ILE A 76 1.80 -3.58 15.59
N GLU A 77 1.19 -3.77 16.74
CA GLU A 77 0.19 -2.86 17.32
C GLU A 77 0.74 -1.45 17.56
N SER A 78 2.04 -1.32 17.85
CA SER A 78 2.72 -0.03 18.02
C SER A 78 3.18 0.63 16.73
N THR A 79 2.89 0.05 15.56
CA THR A 79 3.29 0.61 14.26
C THR A 79 2.66 1.99 14.03
N LYS A 80 3.49 2.99 13.71
CA LYS A 80 3.06 4.36 13.37
C LYS A 80 3.81 4.89 12.15
N GLY A 81 3.08 5.52 11.24
CA GLY A 81 3.66 6.19 10.08
C GLY A 81 4.36 5.25 9.11
N PHE A 82 4.04 3.96 9.09
CA PHE A 82 4.69 3.00 8.20
C PHE A 82 4.12 3.14 6.78
N VAL A 83 4.90 3.73 5.89
CA VAL A 83 4.51 3.92 4.48
C VAL A 83 4.70 2.62 3.71
N ALA A 84 3.63 2.15 3.08
CA ALA A 84 3.58 0.92 2.31
C ALA A 84 2.82 1.13 0.99
N THR A 85 2.64 0.06 0.21
CA THR A 85 1.96 0.18 -1.10
C THR A 85 0.47 0.46 -0.98
N SER A 86 -0.18 -0.05 0.07
CA SER A 86 -1.63 0.14 0.31
C SER A 86 -1.97 1.42 1.06
N GLY A 87 -1.01 2.04 1.75
CA GLY A 87 -1.28 3.25 2.56
C GLY A 87 -0.16 3.52 3.55
N THR A 88 -0.44 4.42 4.48
CA THR A 88 0.42 4.68 5.64
C THR A 88 -0.24 4.07 6.88
N PHE A 89 0.37 3.02 7.42
CA PHE A 89 -0.18 2.28 8.55
C PHE A 89 0.09 2.98 9.89
N ASN A 90 -0.99 3.08 10.68
CA ASN A 90 -0.98 3.55 12.06
C ASN A 90 -1.83 2.59 12.90
N MET A 91 -1.23 1.54 13.41
CA MET A 91 -1.92 0.49 14.16
C MET A 91 -2.06 0.85 15.65
N SER A 92 -2.96 0.14 16.33
CA SER A 92 -3.10 0.17 17.79
C SER A 92 -3.63 -1.19 18.27
N PRO A 93 -3.69 -1.45 19.60
CA PRO A 93 -4.32 -2.65 20.13
C PRO A 93 -5.80 -2.81 19.72
N ASP A 94 -6.49 -1.70 19.40
CA ASP A 94 -7.90 -1.67 19.02
C ASP A 94 -8.13 -1.54 17.52
N ASP A 95 -7.06 -1.20 16.75
CA ASP A 95 -7.12 -1.04 15.30
C ASP A 95 -5.97 -1.78 14.63
N HIS A 96 -6.23 -3.00 14.19
CA HIS A 96 -5.27 -3.85 13.46
C HIS A 96 -5.32 -3.65 11.95
N MET A 97 -6.25 -2.85 11.41
CA MET A 97 -6.25 -2.45 10.01
C MET A 97 -5.26 -1.31 9.78
N GLY A 98 -5.23 -0.34 10.67
CA GLY A 98 -4.25 0.74 10.71
C GLY A 98 -4.29 1.71 9.53
N LEU A 99 -5.31 1.65 8.67
CA LEU A 99 -5.48 2.51 7.50
C LEU A 99 -6.70 3.42 7.67
N ASN A 100 -6.63 4.61 7.13
CA ASN A 100 -7.74 5.55 7.06
C ASN A 100 -8.08 5.89 5.59
N LEU A 101 -9.01 6.81 5.37
CA LEU A 101 -9.46 7.18 4.02
C LEU A 101 -8.35 7.73 3.11
N SER A 102 -7.23 8.21 3.66
CA SER A 102 -6.09 8.67 2.86
C SER A 102 -5.39 7.54 2.10
N ALA A 103 -5.66 6.26 2.45
CA ALA A 103 -5.17 5.11 1.70
C ALA A 103 -5.81 5.00 0.30
N PHE A 104 -6.96 5.66 0.09
CA PHE A 104 -7.68 5.59 -1.17
C PHE A 104 -7.51 6.86 -2.02
N ARG A 105 -7.50 6.63 -3.33
CA ARG A 105 -7.67 7.67 -4.36
C ARG A 105 -8.97 7.37 -5.11
N MET A 106 -9.78 8.39 -5.36
CA MET A 106 -10.94 8.21 -6.24
C MET A 106 -10.43 8.14 -7.68
N LEU A 107 -10.65 7.03 -8.33
CA LEU A 107 -10.32 6.83 -9.72
C LEU A 107 -11.57 6.92 -10.58
N GLU A 108 -11.38 7.28 -11.85
CA GLU A 108 -12.41 7.34 -12.88
C GLU A 108 -11.86 6.70 -14.16
N VAL A 109 -12.67 5.92 -14.86
CA VAL A 109 -12.29 5.39 -16.16
C VAL A 109 -12.44 6.50 -17.21
N LYS A 110 -11.33 6.83 -17.86
CA LYS A 110 -11.25 7.77 -19.01
C LYS A 110 -10.46 7.16 -20.14
N ASN A 111 -11.07 7.12 -21.32
CA ASN A 111 -10.48 6.52 -22.52
C ASN A 111 -9.98 5.08 -22.25
N GLY A 112 -10.77 4.31 -21.50
CA GLY A 112 -10.44 2.93 -21.14
C GLY A 112 -9.36 2.73 -20.07
N ASN A 113 -8.84 3.81 -19.49
CA ASN A 113 -7.77 3.76 -18.47
C ASN A 113 -8.23 4.35 -17.13
N TRP A 114 -7.62 3.87 -16.04
CA TRP A 114 -7.78 4.47 -14.72
C TRP A 114 -7.07 5.82 -14.64
N THR A 115 -7.79 6.84 -14.20
CA THR A 115 -7.23 8.18 -13.95
C THR A 115 -7.69 8.68 -12.59
N ILE A 116 -6.90 9.54 -11.95
CA ILE A 116 -7.34 10.22 -10.70
C ILE A 116 -8.54 11.09 -11.05
N ALA A 117 -9.67 10.86 -10.37
CA ALA A 117 -10.86 11.71 -10.49
C ALA A 117 -10.57 13.09 -9.89
N LYS A 118 -11.03 14.11 -10.61
CA LYS A 118 -10.97 15.50 -10.16
C LYS A 118 -12.25 15.88 -9.42
#